data_bab4adb96a992348fa313ce3c7585ace
#
_entry.id   bab4adb96a992348fa313ce3c7585ace
#
_cell.length_a   1.000
_cell.length_b   1.000
_cell.length_c   1.000
_cell.angle_alpha   90.00
_cell.angle_beta   90.00
_cell.angle_gamma   90.00
#
_symmetry.space_group_name_H-M   'P 1'
#
loop_
_entity.id
_entity.type
_entity.pdbx_description
1 polymer ?
#
loop_
_entity_poly.entity_id
_entity_poly.type
_entity_poly.pdbx_seq_one_letter_code
_entity_poly.pdbx_strand_id
1 'polypeptide(L)'
;GISSTTALSFTTTDTTASDPFEDKTVVALVEAQTDVPKRIIQNVSTPIFNRLQWLRNYNEDRELFSQGIKFRFSNPILASISKVVPVALTDDEEIEEEEIDATWSFWSEGSVSIGKVGDTTSSHSKDINTTGITIGLDNKVSDRYLYGYTIRYTKDDVDVGTPGTSLDTNAYSLSTYASFLTGESKFIEGIFGFSKLDLKNVRKSGSNTLYGDRDGTQLYGSINYSTVLNRNNLNISPNIRLDISQTYLKEYSETGTDALSYDDQTIKNGALYSGVNLNNVFKFNNINLIPNAGIELGLDFSPSSDASITYVSDPNTSYMRSIDQQKSKSGKVKLGLDIITQTGFSLSTLYERNQSENSHSDTFYLGTAYITLKEAQYALSIKDNVASADYGKKLNGFDILIETDYDLFSEYPEYAINLKISSIF
;
A
#
# COMPACT_ATOMS: atom_id res chain seq x y z
N GLY A 1 -41.86 75.43 10.81
CA GLY A 1 -41.31 74.30 10.13
C GLY A 1 -40.47 73.50 11.11
N ILE A 2 -40.94 72.31 11.48
CA ILE A 2 -40.15 71.35 12.30
C ILE A 2 -39.58 70.34 11.32
N SER A 3 -38.26 70.38 11.12
CA SER A 3 -37.55 69.34 10.37
C SER A 3 -37.21 68.18 11.32
N SER A 4 -37.86 67.06 11.11
CA SER A 4 -37.49 65.80 11.79
C SER A 4 -36.40 65.08 10.99
N THR A 5 -35.19 65.04 11.49
CA THR A 5 -34.12 64.20 11.00
C THR A 5 -34.31 62.78 11.57
N THR A 6 -34.74 61.88 10.74
CA THR A 6 -34.76 60.44 11.06
C THR A 6 -33.35 59.91 10.88
N ALA A 7 -32.65 59.62 11.98
CA ALA A 7 -31.37 58.91 11.96
C ALA A 7 -31.65 57.40 11.70
N LEU A 8 -31.24 56.89 10.55
CA LEU A 8 -31.14 55.44 10.32
C LEU A 8 -29.88 54.93 11.03
N SER A 9 -30.05 54.19 12.12
CA SER A 9 -28.98 53.42 12.71
C SER A 9 -28.89 52.07 11.97
N PHE A 10 -27.79 51.82 11.28
CA PHE A 10 -27.42 50.49 10.80
C PHE A 10 -26.65 49.82 11.91
N THR A 11 -27.24 48.79 12.51
CA THR A 11 -26.50 47.84 13.35
C THR A 11 -25.90 46.82 12.37
N THR A 12 -24.63 46.95 12.05
CA THR A 12 -23.89 45.85 11.49
C THR A 12 -23.73 44.82 12.60
N THR A 13 -24.55 43.80 12.64
CA THR A 13 -24.21 42.57 13.31
C THR A 13 -23.04 41.99 12.52
N ASP A 14 -21.85 42.06 13.11
CA ASP A 14 -20.71 41.25 12.68
C ASP A 14 -21.12 39.78 12.91
N THR A 15 -21.74 39.18 11.91
CA THR A 15 -21.95 37.74 11.92
C THR A 15 -20.60 37.10 11.59
N THR A 16 -19.72 36.95 12.58
CA THR A 16 -18.61 36.04 12.50
C THR A 16 -19.18 34.70 12.06
N ALA A 17 -18.66 34.17 10.97
CA ALA A 17 -19.05 32.86 10.48
C ALA A 17 -18.86 31.82 11.62
N SER A 18 -19.79 30.89 11.75
CA SER A 18 -19.69 29.84 12.80
C SER A 18 -18.42 29.01 12.61
N ASP A 19 -17.84 28.54 13.69
CA ASP A 19 -16.68 27.65 13.65
C ASP A 19 -17.01 26.40 12.79
N PRO A 20 -16.29 26.16 11.67
CA PRO A 20 -16.54 24.99 10.83
C PRO A 20 -16.37 23.66 11.57
N PHE A 21 -15.58 23.61 12.64
CA PHE A 21 -15.41 22.39 13.45
C PHE A 21 -16.58 22.08 14.41
N GLU A 22 -17.63 22.93 14.45
CA GLU A 22 -18.91 22.57 15.08
C GLU A 22 -19.74 21.65 14.17
N ASP A 23 -19.46 21.63 12.85
CA ASP A 23 -20.10 20.71 11.90
C ASP A 23 -19.41 19.33 11.95
N LYS A 24 -20.17 18.32 12.41
CA LYS A 24 -19.70 16.92 12.46
C LYS A 24 -19.23 16.37 11.12
N THR A 25 -19.76 16.87 10.01
CA THR A 25 -19.37 16.49 8.66
C THR A 25 -17.96 16.96 8.34
N VAL A 26 -17.64 18.22 8.68
CA VAL A 26 -16.31 18.80 8.52
C VAL A 26 -15.29 18.03 9.38
N VAL A 27 -15.62 17.80 10.66
CA VAL A 27 -14.75 17.05 11.57
C VAL A 27 -14.48 15.65 11.03
N ALA A 28 -15.53 14.94 10.62
CA ALA A 28 -15.39 13.56 10.13
C ALA A 28 -14.58 13.47 8.82
N LEU A 29 -14.69 14.49 7.94
CA LEU A 29 -13.89 14.56 6.71
C LEU A 29 -12.41 14.83 7.02
N VAL A 30 -12.11 15.74 7.96
CA VAL A 30 -10.72 16.01 8.40
C VAL A 30 -10.12 14.80 9.11
N GLU A 31 -10.88 14.11 9.96
CA GLU A 31 -10.45 12.85 10.57
C GLU A 31 -10.19 11.78 9.51
N ALA A 32 -11.07 11.64 8.50
CA ALA A 32 -10.89 10.70 7.40
C ALA A 32 -9.58 10.93 6.65
N GLN A 33 -9.24 12.21 6.34
CA GLN A 33 -7.95 12.60 5.73
C GLN A 33 -6.77 12.28 6.65
N THR A 34 -6.91 12.50 7.96
CA THR A 34 -5.86 12.22 8.96
C THR A 34 -5.61 10.72 9.14
N ASP A 35 -6.62 9.87 8.90
CA ASP A 35 -6.53 8.41 9.01
C ASP A 35 -5.96 7.73 7.75
N VAL A 36 -6.02 8.39 6.57
CA VAL A 36 -5.47 7.84 5.30
C VAL A 36 -4.04 7.35 5.46
N PRO A 37 -3.09 8.12 6.02
CA PRO A 37 -1.70 7.70 6.14
C PRO A 37 -1.50 6.41 6.92
N LYS A 38 -2.30 6.18 7.96
CA LYS A 38 -2.25 4.97 8.77
C LYS A 38 -2.71 3.76 7.98
N ARG A 39 -3.79 3.92 7.19
CA ARG A 39 -4.26 2.84 6.31
C ARG A 39 -3.25 2.52 5.21
N ILE A 40 -2.59 3.52 4.64
CA ILE A 40 -1.59 3.31 3.59
C ILE A 40 -0.40 2.49 4.09
N ILE A 41 0.22 2.83 5.25
CA ILE A 41 1.34 2.03 5.77
C ILE A 41 0.93 0.59 6.08
N GLN A 42 -0.28 0.36 6.62
CA GLN A 42 -0.79 -0.98 6.88
C GLN A 42 -0.99 -1.76 5.57
N ASN A 43 -1.58 -1.12 4.57
CA ASN A 43 -1.85 -1.73 3.27
C ASN A 43 -0.57 -2.07 2.50
N VAL A 44 0.49 -1.28 2.65
CA VAL A 44 1.79 -1.54 1.99
C VAL A 44 2.58 -2.62 2.75
N SER A 45 2.63 -2.55 4.09
CA SER A 45 3.48 -3.44 4.88
C SER A 45 2.93 -4.86 4.96
N THR A 46 1.61 -5.03 5.02
CA THR A 46 1.00 -6.38 5.16
C THR A 46 1.35 -7.32 4.01
N PRO A 47 1.21 -6.97 2.72
CA PRO A 47 1.63 -7.85 1.61
C PRO A 47 3.10 -8.23 1.66
N ILE A 48 3.97 -7.31 2.04
CA ILE A 48 5.40 -7.56 2.15
C ILE A 48 5.69 -8.56 3.28
N PHE A 49 5.10 -8.38 4.48
CA PHE A 49 5.29 -9.33 5.57
C PHE A 49 4.64 -10.69 5.29
N ASN A 50 3.51 -10.74 4.57
CA ASN A 50 2.92 -11.99 4.09
C ASN A 50 3.91 -12.71 3.17
N ARG A 51 4.53 -12.00 2.22
CA ARG A 51 5.56 -12.54 1.34
C ARG A 51 6.77 -13.06 2.11
N LEU A 52 7.30 -12.28 3.07
CA LEU A 52 8.44 -12.69 3.89
C LEU A 52 8.11 -13.90 4.76
N GLN A 53 6.90 -13.98 5.30
CA GLN A 53 6.42 -15.16 6.03
C GLN A 53 6.31 -16.39 5.13
N TRP A 54 5.77 -16.21 3.92
CA TRP A 54 5.68 -17.26 2.91
C TRP A 54 7.07 -17.81 2.56
N LEU A 55 8.04 -16.93 2.29
CA LEU A 55 9.42 -17.30 1.97
C LEU A 55 10.10 -18.08 3.10
N ARG A 56 9.83 -17.76 4.36
CA ARG A 56 10.36 -18.51 5.53
C ARG A 56 9.83 -19.93 5.59
N ASN A 57 8.55 -20.11 5.30
CA ASN A 57 7.89 -21.42 5.35
C ASN A 57 8.36 -22.35 4.21
N TYR A 58 8.94 -21.76 3.16
CA TYR A 58 9.30 -22.45 1.93
C TYR A 58 10.80 -22.74 1.77
N ASN A 59 11.61 -22.46 2.76
CA ASN A 59 13.08 -22.48 2.66
C ASN A 59 13.71 -23.89 2.52
N GLU A 60 12.92 -24.96 2.49
CA GLU A 60 13.45 -26.33 2.40
C GLU A 60 13.77 -26.79 0.97
N ASP A 61 13.20 -26.18 -0.08
CA ASP A 61 13.46 -26.53 -1.48
C ASP A 61 14.27 -25.41 -2.19
N ARG A 62 15.60 -25.47 -2.07
CA ARG A 62 16.55 -24.45 -2.53
C ARG A 62 16.59 -24.25 -4.06
N GLU A 63 16.06 -25.18 -4.85
CA GLU A 63 16.08 -25.11 -6.32
C GLU A 63 15.03 -24.19 -6.94
N LEU A 64 14.07 -23.70 -6.14
CA LEU A 64 12.91 -22.95 -6.63
C LEU A 64 13.14 -21.44 -6.80
N PHE A 65 14.32 -20.92 -6.47
CA PHE A 65 14.59 -19.47 -6.45
C PHE A 65 15.45 -18.95 -7.60
N SER A 66 15.83 -19.77 -8.59
CA SER A 66 16.64 -19.31 -9.70
C SER A 66 15.77 -18.83 -10.89
N GLN A 67 15.52 -17.55 -10.96
CA GLN A 67 14.85 -16.91 -12.10
C GLN A 67 15.70 -15.76 -12.63
N GLY A 68 16.06 -15.81 -13.90
CA GLY A 68 16.70 -14.68 -14.56
C GLY A 68 15.62 -13.70 -15.06
N ILE A 69 15.37 -12.62 -14.32
CA ILE A 69 14.61 -11.47 -14.83
C ILE A 69 15.62 -10.49 -15.39
N LYS A 70 15.52 -10.16 -16.67
CA LYS A 70 16.38 -9.18 -17.35
C LYS A 70 15.61 -7.87 -17.46
N PHE A 71 16.18 -6.78 -16.93
CA PHE A 71 15.64 -5.44 -17.11
C PHE A 71 16.49 -4.70 -18.15
N ARG A 72 15.84 -4.08 -19.12
CA ARG A 72 16.49 -3.25 -20.13
C ARG A 72 15.91 -1.85 -20.09
N PHE A 73 16.75 -0.85 -19.90
CA PHE A 73 16.34 0.56 -19.90
C PHE A 73 17.14 1.32 -20.95
N SER A 74 16.48 1.95 -21.90
CA SER A 74 17.11 2.85 -22.87
C SER A 74 17.34 4.26 -22.30
N ASN A 75 16.68 4.61 -21.19
CA ASN A 75 16.87 5.89 -20.52
C ASN A 75 18.16 5.88 -19.66
N PRO A 76 19.14 6.77 -19.91
CA PRO A 76 20.42 6.76 -19.20
C PRO A 76 20.30 6.99 -17.69
N ILE A 77 19.24 7.66 -17.20
CA ILE A 77 18.99 7.85 -15.77
C ILE A 77 18.53 6.53 -15.14
N LEU A 78 17.59 5.83 -15.76
CA LEU A 78 17.12 4.52 -15.31
C LEU A 78 18.23 3.46 -15.40
N ALA A 79 19.04 3.50 -16.46
CA ALA A 79 20.23 2.66 -16.62
C ALA A 79 21.30 2.94 -15.56
N SER A 80 21.45 4.18 -15.08
CA SER A 80 22.39 4.51 -14.00
C SER A 80 21.88 4.05 -12.62
N ILE A 81 20.58 4.14 -12.37
CA ILE A 81 19.95 3.63 -11.14
C ILE A 81 20.07 2.10 -11.09
N SER A 82 19.95 1.43 -12.23
CA SER A 82 20.08 -0.02 -12.32
C SER A 82 21.49 -0.52 -12.01
N LYS A 83 22.53 0.29 -12.20
CA LYS A 83 23.92 -0.04 -11.78
C LYS A 83 24.12 -0.01 -10.27
N VAL A 84 23.29 0.73 -9.54
CA VAL A 84 23.32 0.78 -8.07
C VAL A 84 22.49 -0.34 -7.46
N VAL A 85 21.48 -0.81 -8.19
CA VAL A 85 20.71 -1.98 -7.84
C VAL A 85 21.33 -3.17 -8.59
N PRO A 86 21.80 -4.24 -7.91
CA PRO A 86 22.37 -5.40 -8.59
C PRO A 86 21.25 -6.19 -9.28
N VAL A 87 20.77 -5.64 -10.38
CA VAL A 87 19.89 -6.28 -11.34
C VAL A 87 20.77 -6.63 -12.53
N ALA A 88 20.69 -7.87 -12.99
CA ALA A 88 21.44 -8.30 -14.17
C ALA A 88 20.98 -7.49 -15.41
N LEU A 89 21.74 -6.46 -15.76
CA LEU A 89 21.53 -5.66 -16.95
C LEU A 89 22.53 -6.11 -18.00
N THR A 90 22.02 -6.58 -19.10
CA THR A 90 22.84 -6.81 -20.27
C THR A 90 22.69 -5.64 -21.23
N ASP A 91 23.72 -4.80 -21.37
CA ASP A 91 23.93 -4.03 -22.58
C ASP A 91 24.39 -5.00 -23.69
N ASP A 92 23.99 -4.72 -24.94
CA ASP A 92 24.30 -5.53 -26.13
C ASP A 92 25.79 -5.46 -26.55
N GLU A 93 26.73 -5.53 -25.64
CA GLU A 93 28.13 -5.81 -25.93
C GLU A 93 28.48 -7.18 -25.37
N GLU A 94 29.01 -8.05 -26.23
CA GLU A 94 29.55 -9.37 -25.90
C GLU A 94 30.56 -9.25 -24.74
N ILE A 95 30.05 -9.44 -23.52
CA ILE A 95 30.88 -9.66 -22.34
C ILE A 95 30.75 -11.14 -22.01
N GLU A 96 31.89 -11.82 -21.93
CA GLU A 96 31.99 -13.21 -21.47
C GLU A 96 31.09 -13.41 -20.24
N GLU A 97 30.19 -14.39 -20.32
CA GLU A 97 29.21 -14.76 -19.31
C GLU A 97 29.94 -15.20 -18.02
N GLU A 98 30.23 -14.27 -17.14
CA GLU A 98 30.22 -14.60 -15.71
C GLU A 98 28.73 -14.75 -15.32
N GLU A 99 28.27 -15.98 -15.15
CA GLU A 99 26.97 -16.33 -14.58
C GLU A 99 26.86 -15.67 -13.20
N ILE A 100 26.38 -14.44 -13.15
CA ILE A 100 25.87 -13.86 -11.90
C ILE A 100 24.54 -14.55 -11.64
N ASP A 101 24.56 -15.53 -10.78
CA ASP A 101 23.41 -16.31 -10.28
C ASP A 101 22.49 -15.41 -9.41
N ALA A 102 21.94 -14.35 -10.02
CA ALA A 102 21.01 -13.43 -9.37
C ALA A 102 19.60 -14.02 -9.43
N THR A 103 19.19 -14.66 -8.35
CA THR A 103 17.90 -15.35 -8.20
C THR A 103 16.79 -14.38 -7.78
N TRP A 104 16.18 -13.69 -8.74
CA TRP A 104 15.03 -12.84 -8.50
C TRP A 104 13.72 -13.61 -8.58
N SER A 105 12.83 -13.38 -7.63
CA SER A 105 11.47 -13.92 -7.60
C SER A 105 10.46 -12.79 -7.81
N PHE A 106 9.48 -13.03 -8.66
CA PHE A 106 8.35 -12.13 -8.87
C PHE A 106 7.15 -12.61 -8.08
N TRP A 107 6.41 -11.66 -7.50
CA TRP A 107 5.18 -11.95 -6.79
C TRP A 107 4.18 -10.79 -6.90
N SER A 108 2.91 -11.10 -6.71
CA SER A 108 1.87 -10.09 -6.63
C SER A 108 0.83 -10.46 -5.58
N GLU A 109 0.23 -9.45 -4.95
CA GLU A 109 -0.86 -9.61 -3.99
C GLU A 109 -1.89 -8.52 -4.16
N GLY A 110 -3.12 -8.92 -4.44
CA GLY A 110 -4.29 -8.06 -4.42
C GLY A 110 -4.97 -8.09 -3.06
N SER A 111 -5.64 -7.00 -2.67
CA SER A 111 -6.43 -6.93 -1.45
C SER A 111 -7.70 -6.13 -1.63
N VAL A 112 -8.76 -6.54 -0.92
CA VAL A 112 -10.03 -5.82 -0.77
C VAL A 112 -10.34 -5.75 0.72
N SER A 113 -10.58 -4.55 1.24
CA SER A 113 -10.90 -4.31 2.64
C SER A 113 -12.21 -3.52 2.76
N ILE A 114 -13.06 -3.93 3.66
CA ILE A 114 -14.29 -3.21 4.03
C ILE A 114 -14.18 -2.88 5.51
N GLY A 115 -14.30 -1.61 5.84
CA GLY A 115 -14.16 -1.12 7.20
C GLY A 115 -15.25 -0.15 7.58
N LYS A 116 -15.42 0.05 8.89
CA LYS A 116 -16.33 1.00 9.46
C LYS A 116 -15.76 1.65 10.71
N VAL A 117 -15.97 2.96 10.82
CA VAL A 117 -15.75 3.73 12.04
C VAL A 117 -17.12 4.23 12.52
N GLY A 118 -17.43 4.06 13.79
CA GLY A 118 -18.70 4.47 14.37
C GLY A 118 -18.84 5.98 14.59
N ASP A 119 -20.06 6.46 14.81
CA ASP A 119 -20.34 7.84 15.23
C ASP A 119 -19.70 8.15 16.59
N THR A 120 -19.31 9.41 16.76
CA THR A 120 -18.90 10.00 18.04
C THR A 120 -19.78 11.21 18.36
N THR A 121 -19.54 11.85 19.50
CA THR A 121 -20.24 13.10 19.87
C THR A 121 -19.90 14.23 18.91
N SER A 122 -18.72 14.24 18.32
CA SER A 122 -18.18 15.33 17.47
C SER A 122 -17.96 14.97 16.01
N SER A 123 -18.13 13.70 15.61
CA SER A 123 -17.83 13.22 14.26
C SER A 123 -18.85 12.19 13.80
N HIS A 124 -19.17 12.20 12.51
CA HIS A 124 -19.99 11.18 11.88
C HIS A 124 -19.26 9.87 11.64
N SER A 125 -20.02 8.78 11.49
CA SER A 125 -19.48 7.47 11.06
C SER A 125 -18.85 7.55 9.68
N LYS A 126 -17.95 6.61 9.43
CA LYS A 126 -17.23 6.46 8.16
C LYS A 126 -17.34 5.00 7.70
N ASP A 127 -17.80 4.80 6.48
CA ASP A 127 -17.77 3.50 5.80
C ASP A 127 -16.58 3.53 4.81
N ILE A 128 -15.70 2.52 4.87
CA ILE A 128 -14.40 2.53 4.21
C ILE A 128 -14.29 1.31 3.29
N ASN A 129 -13.98 1.55 2.02
CA ASN A 129 -13.69 0.50 1.05
C ASN A 129 -12.30 0.74 0.48
N THR A 130 -11.38 -0.20 0.72
CA THR A 130 -10.02 -0.10 0.21
C THR A 130 -9.73 -1.26 -0.71
N THR A 131 -9.22 -0.98 -1.89
CA THR A 131 -8.70 -1.98 -2.83
C THR A 131 -7.25 -1.67 -3.16
N GLY A 132 -6.46 -2.69 -3.47
CA GLY A 132 -5.08 -2.45 -3.84
C GLY A 132 -4.41 -3.66 -4.46
N ILE A 133 -3.36 -3.38 -5.22
CA ILE A 133 -2.49 -4.38 -5.82
C ILE A 133 -1.04 -4.04 -5.54
N THR A 134 -0.29 -5.03 -5.08
CA THR A 134 1.16 -4.98 -4.88
C THR A 134 1.84 -5.89 -5.89
N ILE A 135 2.88 -5.38 -6.50
CA ILE A 135 3.80 -6.14 -7.34
C ILE A 135 5.17 -6.05 -6.68
N GLY A 136 5.84 -7.16 -6.51
CA GLY A 136 7.12 -7.22 -5.84
C GLY A 136 8.13 -8.11 -6.53
N LEU A 137 9.38 -7.75 -6.31
CA LEU A 137 10.57 -8.49 -6.73
C LEU A 137 11.44 -8.69 -5.50
N ASP A 138 11.91 -9.90 -5.26
CA ASP A 138 12.88 -10.18 -4.21
C ASP A 138 14.05 -11.01 -4.71
N ASN A 139 15.20 -10.78 -4.07
CA ASN A 139 16.44 -11.48 -4.34
C ASN A 139 16.99 -12.07 -3.04
N LYS A 140 17.25 -13.37 -3.06
CA LYS A 140 17.93 -14.06 -1.98
C LYS A 140 19.43 -14.04 -2.24
N VAL A 141 20.15 -13.09 -1.61
CA VAL A 141 21.61 -12.94 -1.74
C VAL A 141 22.36 -14.10 -1.06
N SER A 142 21.81 -14.59 0.03
CA SER A 142 22.37 -15.70 0.78
C SER A 142 21.29 -16.41 1.61
N ASP A 143 21.62 -17.52 2.26
CA ASP A 143 20.69 -18.19 3.19
C ASP A 143 20.29 -17.32 4.37
N ARG A 144 20.98 -16.20 4.63
CA ARG A 144 20.73 -15.30 5.76
C ARG A 144 20.19 -13.95 5.37
N TYR A 145 20.23 -13.58 4.07
CA TYR A 145 19.89 -12.25 3.62
C TYR A 145 19.06 -12.27 2.35
N LEU A 146 17.95 -11.60 2.39
CA LEU A 146 17.04 -11.35 1.29
C LEU A 146 16.69 -9.86 1.26
N TYR A 147 16.56 -9.28 0.09
CA TYR A 147 16.02 -7.94 -0.11
C TYR A 147 15.08 -7.90 -1.31
N GLY A 148 14.24 -6.89 -1.37
CA GLY A 148 13.29 -6.74 -2.46
C GLY A 148 12.73 -5.33 -2.59
N TYR A 149 11.96 -5.16 -3.65
CA TYR A 149 11.29 -3.91 -4.00
C TYR A 149 9.83 -4.18 -4.32
N THR A 150 8.97 -3.23 -4.01
CA THR A 150 7.55 -3.30 -4.36
C THR A 150 7.04 -1.99 -4.89
N ILE A 151 6.09 -2.10 -5.80
CA ILE A 151 5.21 -1.02 -6.21
C ILE A 151 3.80 -1.43 -5.79
N ARG A 152 3.06 -0.50 -5.18
CA ARG A 152 1.66 -0.71 -4.80
C ARG A 152 0.80 0.44 -5.27
N TYR A 153 -0.34 0.12 -5.87
CA TYR A 153 -1.45 1.02 -6.06
C TYR A 153 -2.55 0.69 -5.05
N THR A 154 -3.10 1.71 -4.42
CA THR A 154 -4.23 1.59 -3.48
C THR A 154 -5.29 2.63 -3.82
N LYS A 155 -6.54 2.21 -3.89
CA LYS A 155 -7.71 3.06 -3.93
C LYS A 155 -8.47 2.90 -2.62
N ASP A 156 -8.76 4.02 -1.95
CA ASP A 156 -9.39 4.08 -0.64
C ASP A 156 -10.59 5.03 -0.73
N ASP A 157 -11.80 4.48 -0.70
CA ASP A 157 -13.05 5.22 -0.80
C ASP A 157 -13.70 5.28 0.58
N VAL A 158 -13.95 6.47 1.10
CA VAL A 158 -14.53 6.72 2.41
C VAL A 158 -15.81 7.52 2.29
N ASP A 159 -16.95 6.91 2.61
CA ASP A 159 -18.21 7.61 2.76
C ASP A 159 -18.34 8.14 4.19
N VAL A 160 -18.74 9.39 4.33
CA VAL A 160 -18.80 10.10 5.62
C VAL A 160 -20.24 10.49 5.93
N GLY A 161 -20.82 9.89 6.97
CA GLY A 161 -22.11 10.24 7.61
C GLY A 161 -23.24 10.60 6.67
N THR A 162 -23.27 11.85 6.24
CA THR A 162 -24.32 12.38 5.34
C THR A 162 -24.13 11.83 3.91
N PRO A 163 -25.18 11.27 3.29
CA PRO A 163 -25.10 10.75 1.93
C PRO A 163 -24.56 11.79 0.93
N GLY A 164 -23.50 11.41 0.20
CA GLY A 164 -22.83 12.22 -0.80
C GLY A 164 -21.66 13.07 -0.27
N THR A 165 -21.26 12.89 1.01
CA THR A 165 -19.96 13.35 1.50
C THR A 165 -18.99 12.19 1.44
N SER A 166 -17.86 12.38 0.76
CA SER A 166 -16.85 11.32 0.59
C SER A 166 -15.43 11.86 0.51
N LEU A 167 -14.49 10.97 0.77
CA LEU A 167 -13.07 11.13 0.54
C LEU A 167 -12.56 9.95 -0.28
N ASP A 168 -12.19 10.19 -1.51
CA ASP A 168 -11.59 9.18 -2.39
C ASP A 168 -10.09 9.42 -2.47
N THR A 169 -9.28 8.42 -2.18
CA THR A 169 -7.82 8.54 -2.20
C THR A 169 -7.21 7.53 -3.14
N ASN A 170 -6.34 8.00 -4.04
CA ASN A 170 -5.43 7.16 -4.81
C ASN A 170 -4.02 7.29 -4.21
N ALA A 171 -3.40 6.15 -3.89
CA ALA A 171 -2.05 6.12 -3.36
C ALA A 171 -1.14 5.25 -4.24
N TYR A 172 0.02 5.81 -4.58
CA TYR A 172 1.08 5.16 -5.34
C TYR A 172 2.30 5.02 -4.42
N SER A 173 2.67 3.80 -4.10
CA SER A 173 3.72 3.51 -3.12
C SER A 173 4.87 2.75 -3.75
N LEU A 174 6.09 3.15 -3.40
CA LEU A 174 7.33 2.46 -3.73
C LEU A 174 8.02 2.08 -2.42
N SER A 175 8.40 0.81 -2.26
CA SER A 175 9.09 0.32 -1.07
C SER A 175 10.30 -0.52 -1.41
N THR A 176 11.27 -0.51 -0.52
CA THR A 176 12.29 -1.54 -0.40
C THR A 176 12.08 -2.30 0.90
N TYR A 177 12.43 -3.57 0.91
CA TYR A 177 12.37 -4.41 2.11
C TYR A 177 13.54 -5.37 2.18
N ALA A 178 13.84 -5.80 3.39
CA ALA A 178 14.89 -6.78 3.64
C ALA A 178 14.53 -7.71 4.79
N SER A 179 15.08 -8.91 4.76
CA SER A 179 15.01 -9.89 5.83
C SER A 179 16.38 -10.44 6.15
N PHE A 180 16.73 -10.43 7.43
CA PHE A 180 18.00 -10.94 7.95
C PHE A 180 17.73 -12.09 8.93
N LEU A 181 18.34 -13.24 8.67
CA LEU A 181 18.39 -14.36 9.61
C LEU A 181 19.55 -14.15 10.60
N THR A 182 19.24 -13.77 11.83
CA THR A 182 20.24 -13.44 12.88
C THR A 182 20.65 -14.62 13.76
N GLY A 183 19.95 -15.75 13.65
CA GLY A 183 20.21 -17.00 14.37
C GLY A 183 19.56 -18.16 13.64
N GLU A 184 19.45 -19.33 14.26
CA GLU A 184 18.89 -20.53 13.60
C GLU A 184 17.45 -20.33 13.09
N SER A 185 16.65 -19.48 13.75
CA SER A 185 15.24 -19.27 13.43
C SER A 185 14.74 -17.86 13.81
N LYS A 186 15.64 -16.86 13.88
CA LYS A 186 15.32 -15.49 14.30
C LYS A 186 15.53 -14.55 13.14
N PHE A 187 14.50 -13.75 12.83
CA PHE A 187 14.48 -12.84 11.70
C PHE A 187 14.31 -11.39 12.15
N ILE A 188 15.08 -10.50 11.56
CA ILE A 188 14.86 -9.06 11.60
C ILE A 188 14.49 -8.66 10.17
N GLU A 189 13.33 -8.03 10.03
CA GLU A 189 12.78 -7.62 8.76
C GLU A 189 12.50 -6.13 8.77
N GLY A 190 12.82 -5.45 7.69
CA GLY A 190 12.62 -4.02 7.55
C GLY A 190 11.93 -3.67 6.25
N ILE A 191 11.10 -2.63 6.30
CA ILE A 191 10.46 -2.00 5.14
C ILE A 191 10.74 -0.51 5.24
N PHE A 192 11.07 0.10 4.11
CA PHE A 192 11.17 1.54 3.97
C PHE A 192 10.56 1.95 2.63
N GLY A 193 9.78 3.02 2.62
CA GLY A 193 9.13 3.44 1.40
C GLY A 193 8.54 4.84 1.43
N PHE A 194 8.05 5.21 0.26
CA PHE A 194 7.45 6.49 -0.03
C PHE A 194 6.13 6.29 -0.77
N SER A 195 5.13 7.15 -0.48
CA SER A 195 3.86 7.18 -1.20
C SER A 195 3.52 8.59 -1.67
N LYS A 196 2.95 8.68 -2.87
CA LYS A 196 2.22 9.86 -3.35
C LYS A 196 0.74 9.60 -3.14
N LEU A 197 0.02 10.60 -2.62
CA LEU A 197 -1.39 10.55 -2.29
C LEU A 197 -2.13 11.62 -3.09
N ASP A 198 -3.21 11.23 -3.75
CA ASP A 198 -4.13 12.13 -4.44
C ASP A 198 -5.51 11.94 -3.78
N LEU A 199 -6.00 12.96 -3.06
CA LEU A 199 -7.24 12.93 -2.29
C LEU A 199 -8.28 13.80 -2.97
N LYS A 200 -9.46 13.24 -3.26
CA LYS A 200 -10.62 13.95 -3.77
C LYS A 200 -11.69 14.02 -2.70
N ASN A 201 -12.04 15.23 -2.33
CA ASN A 201 -13.00 15.52 -1.28
C ASN A 201 -14.31 16.00 -1.87
N VAL A 202 -15.41 15.42 -1.40
CA VAL A 202 -16.76 15.90 -1.68
C VAL A 202 -17.44 16.14 -0.35
N ARG A 203 -17.87 17.38 -0.09
CA ARG A 203 -18.59 17.74 1.14
C ARG A 203 -20.01 18.25 0.82
N LYS A 204 -20.99 17.72 1.52
CA LYS A 204 -22.35 18.24 1.50
C LYS A 204 -22.53 19.24 2.64
N SER A 205 -23.02 20.43 2.31
CA SER A 205 -23.41 21.48 3.24
C SER A 205 -24.79 21.98 2.89
N GLY A 206 -25.82 21.53 3.60
CA GLY A 206 -27.19 21.77 3.25
C GLY A 206 -27.54 21.26 1.84
N SER A 207 -27.95 22.16 0.95
CA SER A 207 -28.22 21.86 -0.47
C SER A 207 -26.98 21.90 -1.36
N ASN A 208 -25.86 22.42 -0.86
CA ASN A 208 -24.65 22.64 -1.62
C ASN A 208 -23.77 21.40 -1.67
N THR A 209 -23.06 21.24 -2.77
CA THR A 209 -22.00 20.24 -2.91
C THR A 209 -20.69 20.95 -3.20
N LEU A 210 -19.70 20.70 -2.37
CA LEU A 210 -18.40 21.33 -2.40
C LEU A 210 -17.36 20.28 -2.79
N TYR A 211 -16.42 20.66 -3.65
CA TYR A 211 -15.40 19.77 -4.18
C TYR A 211 -14.02 20.36 -3.90
N GLY A 212 -13.07 19.50 -3.56
CA GLY A 212 -11.69 19.91 -3.37
C GLY A 212 -10.72 18.75 -3.59
N ASP A 213 -9.60 19.05 -4.24
CA ASP A 213 -8.52 18.10 -4.49
C ASP A 213 -7.33 18.43 -3.60
N ARG A 214 -6.78 17.44 -2.91
CA ARG A 214 -5.65 17.58 -2.00
C ARG A 214 -4.55 16.60 -2.34
N ASP A 215 -3.33 17.10 -2.54
CA ASP A 215 -2.15 16.26 -2.72
C ASP A 215 -1.49 15.94 -1.38
N GLY A 216 -0.84 14.78 -1.31
CA GLY A 216 -0.02 14.41 -0.17
C GLY A 216 1.18 13.56 -0.53
N THR A 217 2.14 13.54 0.38
CA THR A 217 3.31 12.66 0.30
C THR A 217 3.55 12.00 1.66
N GLN A 218 3.92 10.74 1.65
CA GLN A 218 4.19 9.98 2.87
C GLN A 218 5.53 9.29 2.79
N LEU A 219 6.32 9.39 3.86
CA LEU A 219 7.48 8.55 4.12
C LEU A 219 7.12 7.58 5.23
N TYR A 220 7.47 6.31 5.08
CA TYR A 220 7.14 5.29 6.06
C TYR A 220 8.24 4.25 6.22
N GLY A 221 8.23 3.61 7.40
CA GLY A 221 9.09 2.49 7.70
C GLY A 221 8.42 1.51 8.67
N SER A 222 8.81 0.26 8.56
CA SER A 222 8.37 -0.80 9.46
C SER A 222 9.54 -1.71 9.80
N ILE A 223 9.63 -2.12 11.06
CA ILE A 223 10.62 -3.11 11.53
C ILE A 223 9.87 -4.21 12.25
N ASN A 224 10.13 -5.45 11.88
CA ASN A 224 9.58 -6.65 12.49
C ASN A 224 10.69 -7.56 13.00
N TYR A 225 10.56 -8.02 14.22
CA TYR A 225 11.36 -9.11 14.76
C TYR A 225 10.47 -10.33 14.97
N SER A 226 10.89 -11.46 14.44
CA SER A 226 10.15 -12.72 14.57
C SER A 226 11.10 -13.88 14.85
N THR A 227 10.56 -14.94 15.43
CA THR A 227 11.24 -16.23 15.57
C THR A 227 10.32 -17.35 15.13
N VAL A 228 10.87 -18.42 14.60
CA VAL A 228 10.09 -19.60 14.20
C VAL A 228 10.44 -20.75 15.16
N LEU A 229 9.44 -21.25 15.87
CA LEU A 229 9.52 -22.40 16.76
C LEU A 229 8.81 -23.57 16.08
N ASN A 230 9.54 -24.59 15.71
CA ASN A 230 8.96 -25.81 15.13
C ASN A 230 8.63 -26.82 16.23
N ARG A 231 7.38 -27.28 16.26
CA ARG A 231 6.93 -28.30 17.18
C ARG A 231 5.99 -29.29 16.48
N ASN A 232 6.44 -30.50 16.22
CA ASN A 232 5.64 -31.56 15.58
C ASN A 232 4.98 -31.11 14.26
N ASN A 233 5.76 -30.54 13.34
CA ASN A 233 5.32 -29.96 12.06
C ASN A 233 4.46 -28.68 12.15
N LEU A 234 4.14 -28.21 13.36
CA LEU A 234 3.52 -26.92 13.58
C LEU A 234 4.60 -25.86 13.77
N ASN A 235 4.62 -24.88 12.91
CA ASN A 235 5.44 -23.68 13.05
C ASN A 235 4.66 -22.63 13.86
N ILE A 236 5.26 -22.19 14.95
CA ILE A 236 4.73 -21.13 15.81
C ILE A 236 5.67 -19.93 15.66
N SER A 237 5.17 -18.82 15.17
CA SER A 237 5.99 -17.64 14.88
C SER A 237 5.52 -16.41 15.65
N PRO A 238 5.99 -16.25 16.92
CA PRO A 238 5.79 -14.99 17.64
C PRO A 238 6.57 -13.86 16.96
N ASN A 239 5.97 -12.66 16.96
CA ASN A 239 6.56 -11.48 16.35
C ASN A 239 6.22 -10.20 17.13
N ILE A 240 7.07 -9.19 16.94
CA ILE A 240 6.83 -7.81 17.36
C ILE A 240 7.20 -6.89 16.21
N ARG A 241 6.32 -5.93 15.90
CA ARG A 241 6.46 -5.00 14.78
C ARG A 241 6.23 -3.56 15.21
N LEU A 242 7.07 -2.68 14.73
CA LEU A 242 6.95 -1.22 14.87
C LEU A 242 6.72 -0.62 13.49
N ASP A 243 5.62 0.11 13.33
CA ASP A 243 5.31 0.89 12.14
C ASP A 243 5.38 2.38 12.47
N ILE A 244 6.06 3.17 11.61
CA ILE A 244 6.16 4.62 11.72
C ILE A 244 5.95 5.28 10.36
N SER A 245 5.30 6.42 10.32
CA SER A 245 5.21 7.23 9.11
C SER A 245 5.09 8.73 9.41
N GLN A 246 5.48 9.53 8.42
CA GLN A 246 5.22 10.96 8.37
C GLN A 246 4.62 11.30 7.03
N THR A 247 3.50 11.99 7.06
CA THR A 247 2.76 12.42 5.87
C THR A 247 2.64 13.93 5.88
N TYR A 248 2.85 14.53 4.73
CA TYR A 248 2.60 15.92 4.47
C TYR A 248 1.44 16.03 3.47
N LEU A 249 0.33 16.61 3.89
CA LEU A 249 -0.82 16.96 3.05
C LEU A 249 -0.72 18.45 2.72
N LYS A 250 -0.81 18.81 1.44
CA LYS A 250 -0.77 20.19 0.98
C LYS A 250 -2.05 20.92 1.34
N GLU A 251 -1.98 22.23 1.34
CA GLU A 251 -3.16 23.12 1.38
C GLU A 251 -4.08 22.87 0.19
N TYR A 252 -5.37 23.07 0.38
CA TYR A 252 -6.36 23.07 -0.70
C TYR A 252 -7.58 23.90 -0.33
N SER A 253 -8.36 24.31 -1.33
CA SER A 253 -9.63 24.99 -1.12
C SER A 253 -10.75 24.26 -1.84
N GLU A 254 -11.89 24.20 -1.19
CA GLU A 254 -13.14 23.74 -1.81
C GLU A 254 -13.63 24.76 -2.83
N THR A 255 -14.47 24.30 -3.76
CA THR A 255 -15.18 25.15 -4.72
C THR A 255 -16.68 25.11 -4.45
N GLY A 256 -17.35 26.27 -4.43
CA GLY A 256 -18.79 26.38 -4.19
C GLY A 256 -19.13 27.46 -3.15
N THR A 257 -20.43 27.56 -2.81
CA THR A 257 -20.90 28.44 -1.76
C THR A 257 -20.61 27.82 -0.41
N ASP A 258 -20.13 28.60 0.56
CA ASP A 258 -19.66 28.14 1.88
C ASP A 258 -18.42 27.23 1.83
N ALA A 259 -17.60 27.44 0.79
CA ALA A 259 -16.35 26.73 0.60
C ALA A 259 -15.35 27.03 1.73
N LEU A 260 -14.64 25.97 2.15
CA LEU A 260 -13.58 26.03 3.14
C LEU A 260 -12.21 25.90 2.46
N SER A 261 -11.24 26.57 3.01
CA SER A 261 -9.83 26.44 2.68
C SER A 261 -9.12 25.75 3.84
N TYR A 262 -8.35 24.74 3.53
CA TYR A 262 -7.61 23.91 4.48
C TYR A 262 -6.12 24.17 4.30
N ASP A 263 -5.44 24.49 5.37
CA ASP A 263 -3.99 24.67 5.37
C ASP A 263 -3.26 23.33 5.19
N ASP A 264 -1.96 23.40 4.93
CA ASP A 264 -1.11 22.23 4.94
C ASP A 264 -1.12 21.53 6.32
N GLN A 265 -0.95 20.21 6.31
CA GLN A 265 -1.02 19.41 7.53
C GLN A 265 0.07 18.36 7.54
N THR A 266 0.81 18.27 8.65
CA THR A 266 1.78 17.19 8.88
C THR A 266 1.20 16.18 9.87
N ILE A 267 1.10 14.93 9.42
CA ILE A 267 0.55 13.82 10.19
C ILE A 267 1.68 12.82 10.47
N LYS A 268 1.86 12.47 11.74
CA LYS A 268 2.82 11.46 12.17
C LYS A 268 2.06 10.26 12.74
N ASN A 269 2.44 9.05 12.33
CA ASN A 269 1.85 7.83 12.83
C ASN A 269 2.92 6.95 13.47
N GLY A 270 2.52 6.26 14.55
CA GLY A 270 3.34 5.28 15.23
C GLY A 270 2.47 4.18 15.82
N ALA A 271 2.80 2.91 15.55
CA ALA A 271 2.06 1.79 16.09
C ALA A 271 3.01 0.62 16.41
N LEU A 272 2.76 -0.04 17.52
CA LEU A 272 3.47 -1.25 17.96
C LEU A 272 2.49 -2.42 17.90
N TYR A 273 2.92 -3.50 17.28
CA TYR A 273 2.15 -4.73 17.16
C TYR A 273 2.91 -5.90 17.79
N SER A 274 2.19 -6.80 18.43
CA SER A 274 2.72 -8.07 18.92
C SER A 274 1.76 -9.18 18.56
N GLY A 275 2.27 -10.26 18.00
CA GLY A 275 1.42 -11.32 17.49
C GLY A 275 2.08 -12.70 17.51
N VAL A 276 1.28 -13.69 17.14
CA VAL A 276 1.71 -15.06 16.91
C VAL A 276 1.05 -15.56 15.63
N ASN A 277 1.85 -16.05 14.69
CA ASN A 277 1.36 -16.77 13.52
C ASN A 277 1.63 -18.26 13.67
N LEU A 278 0.69 -19.07 13.18
CA LEU A 278 0.73 -20.53 13.19
C LEU A 278 0.61 -21.02 11.76
N ASN A 279 1.41 -21.98 11.35
CA ASN A 279 1.24 -22.68 10.09
C ASN A 279 1.69 -24.13 10.19
N ASN A 280 1.16 -24.96 9.28
CA ASN A 280 1.55 -26.34 9.13
C ASN A 280 1.66 -26.68 7.65
N VAL A 281 2.58 -27.55 7.26
CA VAL A 281 2.79 -27.95 5.87
C VAL A 281 2.26 -29.38 5.68
N PHE A 282 1.23 -29.51 4.85
CA PHE A 282 0.70 -30.79 4.40
C PHE A 282 1.19 -31.08 3.00
N LYS A 283 2.06 -32.08 2.86
CA LYS A 283 2.65 -32.50 1.57
C LYS A 283 1.79 -33.59 0.92
N PHE A 284 1.30 -33.30 -0.28
CA PHE A 284 0.64 -34.27 -1.16
C PHE A 284 1.50 -34.49 -2.41
N ASN A 285 1.22 -35.54 -3.18
CA ASN A 285 2.08 -35.91 -4.30
C ASN A 285 2.45 -34.78 -5.26
N ASN A 286 1.52 -33.85 -5.54
CA ASN A 286 1.73 -32.79 -6.52
C ASN A 286 1.54 -31.37 -5.98
N ILE A 287 1.11 -31.24 -4.72
CA ILE A 287 0.84 -29.93 -4.10
C ILE A 287 1.23 -29.93 -2.61
N ASN A 288 1.66 -28.79 -2.12
CA ASN A 288 1.76 -28.52 -0.70
C ASN A 288 0.62 -27.57 -0.29
N LEU A 289 -0.10 -27.92 0.76
CA LEU A 289 -1.11 -27.06 1.39
C LEU A 289 -0.57 -26.55 2.71
N ILE A 290 -0.63 -25.23 2.91
CA ILE A 290 -0.12 -24.57 4.10
C ILE A 290 -1.22 -23.71 4.72
N PRO A 291 -2.11 -24.30 5.56
CA PRO A 291 -3.02 -23.49 6.35
C PRO A 291 -2.22 -22.62 7.31
N ASN A 292 -2.65 -21.36 7.45
CA ASN A 292 -2.07 -20.40 8.36
C ASN A 292 -3.15 -19.70 9.18
N ALA A 293 -2.82 -19.38 10.42
CA ALA A 293 -3.67 -18.63 11.32
C ALA A 293 -2.80 -17.68 12.15
N GLY A 294 -3.36 -16.58 12.60
CA GLY A 294 -2.61 -15.63 13.42
C GLY A 294 -3.51 -14.77 14.28
N ILE A 295 -2.92 -14.28 15.35
CA ILE A 295 -3.49 -13.22 16.19
C ILE A 295 -2.44 -12.13 16.37
N GLU A 296 -2.88 -10.86 16.36
CA GLU A 296 -2.00 -9.71 16.57
C GLU A 296 -2.72 -8.69 17.45
N LEU A 297 -2.03 -8.14 18.42
CA LEU A 297 -2.49 -7.02 19.24
C LEU A 297 -1.72 -5.78 18.81
N GLY A 298 -2.42 -4.67 18.60
CA GLY A 298 -1.86 -3.40 18.21
C GLY A 298 -2.05 -2.33 19.29
N LEU A 299 -1.05 -1.50 19.43
CA LEU A 299 -1.05 -0.30 20.27
C LEU A 299 -0.64 0.89 19.40
N ASP A 300 -1.59 1.80 19.15
CA ASP A 300 -1.36 3.06 18.46
C ASP A 300 -0.89 4.12 19.45
N PHE A 301 0.22 4.78 19.13
CA PHE A 301 0.80 5.88 19.92
C PHE A 301 1.03 7.14 19.07
N SER A 302 0.31 7.26 17.95
CA SER A 302 0.37 8.43 17.08
C SER A 302 0.06 9.72 17.84
N PRO A 303 0.84 10.79 17.65
CA PRO A 303 0.50 12.09 18.23
C PRO A 303 -0.71 12.70 17.51
N SER A 304 -1.38 13.63 18.16
CA SER A 304 -2.40 14.46 17.50
C SER A 304 -1.79 15.28 16.35
N SER A 305 -2.64 15.66 15.40
CA SER A 305 -2.28 16.52 14.27
C SER A 305 -3.23 17.71 14.21
N ASP A 306 -2.68 18.92 14.10
CA ASP A 306 -3.48 20.12 14.02
C ASP A 306 -3.97 20.34 12.60
N ALA A 307 -5.27 20.64 12.46
CA ALA A 307 -5.92 21.05 11.23
C ALA A 307 -6.37 22.51 11.37
N SER A 308 -6.06 23.32 10.37
CA SER A 308 -6.43 24.74 10.29
C SER A 308 -7.33 24.95 9.06
N ILE A 309 -8.42 25.67 9.27
CA ILE A 309 -9.44 25.89 8.26
C ILE A 309 -9.85 27.38 8.27
N THR A 310 -10.08 27.93 7.10
CA THR A 310 -10.69 29.26 6.91
C THR A 310 -11.88 29.14 5.98
N TYR A 311 -12.82 30.09 6.02
CA TYR A 311 -13.78 30.24 4.93
C TYR A 311 -13.11 30.90 3.73
N VAL A 312 -13.35 30.42 2.53
CA VAL A 312 -12.84 31.08 1.31
C VAL A 312 -13.36 32.52 1.19
N SER A 313 -14.57 32.78 1.72
CA SER A 313 -15.17 34.12 1.77
C SER A 313 -14.61 35.02 2.88
N ASP A 314 -13.98 34.46 3.91
CA ASP A 314 -13.32 35.17 5.03
C ASP A 314 -11.96 34.55 5.35
N PRO A 315 -10.91 34.83 4.56
CA PRO A 315 -9.59 34.23 4.73
C PRO A 315 -8.82 34.79 5.94
N ASN A 316 -9.35 35.80 6.63
CA ASN A 316 -8.66 36.40 7.78
C ASN A 316 -9.02 35.73 9.11
N THR A 317 -10.09 34.92 9.14
CA THR A 317 -10.54 34.22 10.33
C THR A 317 -10.16 32.74 10.23
N SER A 318 -9.12 32.32 10.97
CA SER A 318 -8.66 30.92 10.98
C SER A 318 -9.22 30.20 12.20
N TYR A 319 -9.72 28.99 11.96
CA TYR A 319 -10.20 28.05 12.96
C TYR A 319 -9.23 26.86 13.03
N MET A 320 -8.82 26.49 14.23
CA MET A 320 -7.84 25.43 14.44
C MET A 320 -8.41 24.35 15.36
N ARG A 321 -8.19 23.10 15.01
CA ARG A 321 -8.56 21.95 15.82
C ARG A 321 -7.45 20.91 15.82
N SER A 322 -7.11 20.43 17.02
CA SER A 322 -6.25 19.27 17.18
C SER A 322 -7.06 18.00 16.94
N ILE A 323 -6.67 17.23 15.95
CA ILE A 323 -7.27 15.93 15.62
C ILE A 323 -6.50 14.87 16.39
N ASP A 324 -7.14 14.33 17.42
CA ASP A 324 -6.59 13.21 18.15
C ASP A 324 -6.65 11.96 17.26
N GLN A 325 -5.49 11.48 16.87
CA GLN A 325 -5.37 10.14 16.32
C GLN A 325 -5.54 9.21 17.53
N GLN A 326 -6.72 8.59 17.60
CA GLN A 326 -7.09 7.78 18.77
C GLN A 326 -5.96 6.81 19.12
N LYS A 327 -5.38 6.97 20.30
CA LYS A 327 -4.48 6.01 20.94
C LYS A 327 -5.27 4.73 21.21
N SER A 328 -5.52 3.98 20.15
CA SER A 328 -6.41 2.83 20.18
C SER A 328 -5.64 1.54 20.34
N LYS A 329 -6.20 0.65 21.12
CA LYS A 329 -5.82 -0.76 21.12
C LYS A 329 -6.60 -1.45 20.00
N SER A 330 -5.94 -2.31 19.26
CA SER A 330 -6.58 -3.13 18.23
C SER A 330 -6.25 -4.60 18.42
N GLY A 331 -7.16 -5.45 18.01
CA GLY A 331 -6.96 -6.89 17.91
C GLY A 331 -7.19 -7.34 16.48
N LYS A 332 -6.34 -8.23 15.99
CA LYS A 332 -6.41 -8.75 14.64
C LYS A 332 -6.39 -10.28 14.66
N VAL A 333 -7.25 -10.88 13.86
CA VAL A 333 -7.29 -12.33 13.62
C VAL A 333 -7.06 -12.56 12.14
N LYS A 334 -6.23 -13.55 11.83
CA LYS A 334 -5.84 -13.92 10.46
C LYS A 334 -6.14 -15.40 10.24
N LEU A 335 -6.69 -15.74 9.08
CA LEU A 335 -6.89 -17.10 8.61
C LEU A 335 -6.54 -17.18 7.13
N GLY A 336 -5.70 -18.11 6.74
CA GLY A 336 -5.22 -18.21 5.37
C GLY A 336 -4.89 -19.63 4.93
N LEU A 337 -4.67 -19.77 3.63
CA LEU A 337 -4.25 -21.00 2.98
C LEU A 337 -3.33 -20.67 1.82
N ASP A 338 -2.13 -21.26 1.85
CA ASP A 338 -1.22 -21.23 0.71
C ASP A 338 -1.25 -22.59 0.03
N ILE A 339 -1.32 -22.56 -1.30
CA ILE A 339 -1.28 -23.73 -2.18
C ILE A 339 -0.04 -23.59 -3.06
N ILE A 340 0.82 -24.58 -3.04
CA ILE A 340 2.06 -24.57 -3.83
C ILE A 340 2.11 -25.83 -4.67
N THR A 341 2.25 -25.67 -5.97
CA THR A 341 2.30 -26.76 -6.94
C THR A 341 3.76 -27.15 -7.22
N GLN A 342 3.98 -28.39 -7.63
CA GLN A 342 5.31 -28.84 -8.10
C GLN A 342 5.78 -28.11 -9.36
N THR A 343 4.87 -27.47 -10.11
CA THR A 343 5.19 -26.67 -11.28
C THR A 343 5.69 -25.26 -10.94
N GLY A 344 5.83 -24.93 -9.66
CA GLY A 344 6.32 -23.63 -9.18
C GLY A 344 5.25 -22.55 -9.09
N PHE A 345 3.97 -22.86 -9.37
CA PHE A 345 2.89 -21.90 -9.12
C PHE A 345 2.46 -21.95 -7.67
N SER A 346 2.31 -20.78 -7.05
CA SER A 346 1.72 -20.64 -5.72
C SER A 346 0.54 -19.68 -5.72
N LEU A 347 -0.47 -20.04 -4.93
CA LEU A 347 -1.65 -19.23 -4.67
C LEU A 347 -1.78 -19.08 -3.16
N SER A 348 -1.87 -17.84 -2.69
CA SER A 348 -2.04 -17.51 -1.27
C SER A 348 -3.37 -16.80 -1.07
N THR A 349 -4.15 -17.23 -0.10
CA THR A 349 -5.36 -16.55 0.34
C THR A 349 -5.25 -16.24 1.81
N LEU A 350 -5.65 -15.03 2.21
CA LEU A 350 -5.67 -14.61 3.60
C LEU A 350 -6.90 -13.75 3.88
N TYR A 351 -7.64 -14.10 4.91
CA TYR A 351 -8.66 -13.27 5.51
C TYR A 351 -8.13 -12.68 6.82
N GLU A 352 -8.37 -11.40 7.02
CA GLU A 352 -7.98 -10.65 8.20
C GLU A 352 -9.17 -9.85 8.74
N ARG A 353 -9.48 -10.05 10.02
CA ARG A 353 -10.40 -9.19 10.77
C ARG A 353 -9.61 -8.35 11.75
N ASN A 354 -9.70 -7.05 11.62
CA ASN A 354 -9.16 -6.08 12.56
C ASN A 354 -10.29 -5.42 13.35
N GLN A 355 -10.14 -5.28 14.65
CA GLN A 355 -11.11 -4.69 15.56
C GLN A 355 -10.42 -3.73 16.52
N SER A 356 -10.95 -2.52 16.65
CA SER A 356 -10.58 -1.57 17.70
C SER A 356 -11.82 -1.12 18.45
N GLU A 357 -11.71 -0.16 19.36
CA GLU A 357 -12.81 0.28 20.22
C GLU A 357 -14.00 0.79 19.41
N ASN A 358 -13.78 1.59 18.38
CA ASN A 358 -14.85 2.22 17.58
C ASN A 358 -14.72 1.93 16.08
N SER A 359 -13.88 0.98 15.68
CA SER A 359 -13.70 0.65 14.28
C SER A 359 -13.45 -0.83 14.06
N HIS A 360 -13.81 -1.29 12.89
CA HIS A 360 -13.45 -2.63 12.42
C HIS A 360 -13.20 -2.63 10.91
N SER A 361 -12.44 -3.62 10.46
CA SER A 361 -12.28 -3.89 9.05
C SER A 361 -12.11 -5.37 8.79
N ASP A 362 -12.63 -5.82 7.66
CA ASP A 362 -12.46 -7.15 7.11
C ASP A 362 -11.69 -7.02 5.81
N THR A 363 -10.56 -7.70 5.70
CA THR A 363 -9.68 -7.64 4.53
C THR A 363 -9.48 -9.02 3.97
N PHE A 364 -9.60 -9.16 2.66
CA PHE A 364 -9.25 -10.35 1.92
C PHE A 364 -8.07 -10.08 1.00
N TYR A 365 -7.06 -10.94 1.08
CA TYR A 365 -5.86 -10.91 0.25
C TYR A 365 -5.84 -12.12 -0.67
N LEU A 366 -5.41 -11.91 -1.90
CA LEU A 366 -5.15 -12.94 -2.89
C LEU A 366 -3.77 -12.70 -3.48
N GLY A 367 -2.84 -13.56 -3.14
CA GLY A 367 -1.46 -13.52 -3.62
C GLY A 367 -1.18 -14.59 -4.65
N THR A 368 -0.36 -14.28 -5.62
CA THR A 368 0.20 -15.24 -6.55
C THR A 368 1.70 -15.05 -6.65
N ALA A 369 2.43 -16.15 -6.72
CA ALA A 369 3.82 -16.15 -7.10
C ALA A 369 4.04 -17.29 -8.09
N TYR A 370 4.88 -17.06 -9.06
CA TYR A 370 5.28 -18.08 -10.00
C TYR A 370 6.80 -18.21 -9.93
N ILE A 371 7.23 -19.39 -9.60
CA ILE A 371 8.63 -19.78 -9.54
C ILE A 371 8.89 -20.58 -10.79
N THR A 372 9.57 -20.01 -11.79
CA THR A 372 9.81 -20.70 -13.04
C THR A 372 10.82 -21.83 -12.88
N LEU A 373 10.53 -22.93 -13.55
CA LEU A 373 11.52 -23.97 -13.85
C LEU A 373 12.66 -23.35 -14.70
N LYS A 374 13.87 -23.87 -14.59
CA LYS A 374 15.18 -23.42 -15.15
C LYS A 374 15.24 -22.88 -16.59
N GLU A 375 14.16 -22.85 -17.35
CA GLU A 375 14.15 -22.55 -18.80
C GLU A 375 13.21 -21.38 -19.20
N ALA A 376 12.69 -20.61 -18.23
CA ALA A 376 11.89 -19.43 -18.56
C ALA A 376 12.71 -18.13 -18.40
N GLN A 377 12.56 -17.23 -19.38
CA GLN A 377 13.19 -15.92 -19.40
C GLN A 377 12.11 -14.85 -19.32
N TYR A 378 12.36 -13.82 -18.52
CA TYR A 378 11.53 -12.62 -18.46
C TYR A 378 12.40 -11.42 -18.82
N ALA A 379 11.84 -10.52 -19.61
CA ALA A 379 12.46 -9.23 -19.87
C ALA A 379 11.42 -8.14 -19.64
N LEU A 380 11.80 -7.09 -18.91
CA LEU A 380 11.03 -5.86 -18.80
C LEU A 380 11.88 -4.74 -19.43
N SER A 381 11.28 -3.97 -20.29
CA SER A 381 11.96 -2.86 -20.93
C SER A 381 11.08 -1.61 -20.97
N ILE A 382 11.69 -0.45 -20.90
CA ILE A 382 11.05 0.84 -21.19
C ILE A 382 11.91 1.52 -22.25
N LYS A 383 11.37 1.70 -23.43
CA LYS A 383 12.03 2.35 -24.57
C LYS A 383 11.05 3.29 -25.26
N ASP A 384 11.48 4.52 -25.48
CA ASP A 384 10.72 5.52 -26.25
C ASP A 384 9.24 5.66 -25.79
N ASN A 385 8.99 5.68 -24.47
CA ASN A 385 7.68 5.72 -23.81
C ASN A 385 6.86 4.41 -23.86
N VAL A 386 7.38 3.34 -24.44
CA VAL A 386 6.73 2.03 -24.47
C VAL A 386 7.32 1.17 -23.35
N ALA A 387 6.46 0.66 -22.46
CA ALA A 387 6.81 -0.38 -21.51
C ALA A 387 6.53 -1.73 -22.15
N SER A 388 7.55 -2.60 -22.21
CA SER A 388 7.41 -3.95 -22.74
C SER A 388 7.69 -4.97 -21.67
N ALA A 389 6.91 -6.05 -21.66
CA ALA A 389 7.15 -7.21 -20.83
C ALA A 389 7.17 -8.47 -21.70
N ASP A 390 8.27 -9.19 -21.67
CA ASP A 390 8.47 -10.38 -22.48
C ASP A 390 8.57 -11.60 -21.57
N TYR A 391 7.96 -12.67 -22.00
CA TYR A 391 8.06 -13.99 -21.36
C TYR A 391 8.47 -15.03 -22.38
N GLY A 392 9.60 -15.67 -22.16
CA GLY A 392 10.10 -16.77 -22.98
C GLY A 392 10.20 -18.08 -22.19
N LYS A 393 9.79 -19.19 -22.77
CA LYS A 393 9.92 -20.52 -22.17
C LYS A 393 10.22 -21.58 -23.20
N LYS A 394 11.19 -22.47 -22.91
CA LYS A 394 11.42 -23.69 -23.67
C LYS A 394 10.61 -24.85 -23.09
N LEU A 395 9.79 -25.47 -23.93
CA LEU A 395 8.97 -26.64 -23.60
C LEU A 395 9.19 -27.76 -24.62
N ASN A 396 9.90 -28.83 -24.25
CA ASN A 396 10.03 -30.05 -25.06
C ASN A 396 10.29 -29.83 -26.56
N GLY A 397 11.22 -28.93 -26.89
CA GLY A 397 11.55 -28.60 -28.30
C GLY A 397 10.73 -27.45 -28.90
N PHE A 398 9.90 -26.80 -28.14
CA PHE A 398 9.21 -25.57 -28.51
C PHE A 398 9.72 -24.39 -27.71
N ASP A 399 10.01 -23.28 -28.37
CA ASP A 399 10.26 -22.01 -27.78
C ASP A 399 8.98 -21.18 -27.85
N ILE A 400 8.46 -20.79 -26.69
CA ILE A 400 7.28 -19.91 -26.53
C ILE A 400 7.79 -18.54 -26.11
N LEU A 401 7.45 -17.51 -26.86
CA LEU A 401 7.73 -16.11 -26.50
C LEU A 401 6.43 -15.32 -26.52
N ILE A 402 6.13 -14.67 -25.42
CA ILE A 402 5.03 -13.71 -25.28
C ILE A 402 5.66 -12.34 -25.08
N GLU A 403 5.38 -11.41 -25.96
CA GLU A 403 5.82 -10.02 -25.89
C GLU A 403 4.59 -9.13 -25.65
N THR A 404 4.65 -8.23 -24.69
CA THR A 404 3.58 -7.26 -24.45
C THR A 404 4.15 -5.85 -24.45
N ASP A 405 3.50 -4.96 -25.17
CA ASP A 405 3.88 -3.55 -25.26
C ASP A 405 2.73 -2.67 -24.77
N TYR A 406 3.05 -1.62 -24.02
CA TYR A 406 2.11 -0.64 -23.51
C TYR A 406 2.69 0.77 -23.64
N ASP A 407 1.99 1.67 -24.32
CA ASP A 407 2.38 3.07 -24.42
C ASP A 407 2.01 3.82 -23.12
N LEU A 408 3.04 4.30 -22.39
CA LEU A 408 2.89 4.91 -21.06
C LEU A 408 2.30 6.34 -21.11
N PHE A 409 2.46 7.05 -22.23
CA PHE A 409 2.17 8.48 -22.29
C PHE A 409 1.24 8.91 -23.45
N SER A 410 0.68 7.93 -24.17
CA SER A 410 -0.32 8.24 -25.20
C SER A 410 -1.65 8.68 -24.56
N GLU A 411 -2.28 9.69 -25.11
CA GLU A 411 -3.64 10.11 -24.75
C GLU A 411 -4.67 8.98 -25.00
N TYR A 412 -4.33 8.07 -25.93
CA TYR A 412 -5.05 6.82 -26.21
C TYR A 412 -4.04 5.67 -26.11
N PRO A 413 -3.85 5.06 -24.93
CA PRO A 413 -2.84 4.03 -24.75
C PRO A 413 -3.11 2.82 -25.67
N GLU A 414 -2.15 2.53 -26.53
CA GLU A 414 -2.15 1.33 -27.36
C GLU A 414 -1.43 0.21 -26.59
N TYR A 415 -1.97 -0.98 -26.66
CA TYR A 415 -1.34 -2.19 -26.14
C TYR A 415 -1.26 -3.24 -27.24
N ALA A 416 -0.15 -3.95 -27.28
CA ALA A 416 0.05 -5.08 -28.18
C ALA A 416 0.44 -6.31 -27.36
N ILE A 417 -0.07 -7.47 -27.76
CA ILE A 417 0.33 -8.76 -27.23
C ILE A 417 0.69 -9.65 -28.42
N ASN A 418 1.95 -10.07 -28.47
CA ASN A 418 2.47 -10.95 -29.51
C ASN A 418 2.80 -12.31 -28.91
N LEU A 419 2.29 -13.38 -29.49
CA LEU A 419 2.65 -14.74 -29.14
C LEU A 419 3.46 -15.36 -30.31
N LYS A 420 4.70 -15.74 -30.05
CA LYS A 420 5.57 -16.46 -30.98
C LYS A 420 5.81 -17.85 -30.45
N ILE A 421 5.57 -18.85 -31.28
CA ILE A 421 5.88 -20.25 -30.99
C ILE A 421 6.79 -20.74 -32.11
N SER A 422 7.99 -21.18 -31.78
CA SER A 422 8.95 -21.76 -32.71
C SER A 422 9.36 -23.17 -32.27
N SER A 423 9.63 -24.03 -33.21
CA SER A 423 10.16 -25.36 -32.92
C SER A 423 11.52 -25.52 -33.63
N ILE A 424 12.48 -26.08 -32.89
CA ILE A 424 13.77 -26.49 -33.47
C ILE A 424 13.61 -27.97 -33.84
N PHE A 425 13.63 -28.26 -35.14
CA PHE A 425 13.65 -29.61 -35.66
C PHE A 425 15.07 -30.16 -35.72
#